data_e750f68d0188fd1644da0ef334722246
#
_entry.id   e750f68d0188fd1644da0ef334722246
#
_cell.length_a   1.000
_cell.length_b   1.000
_cell.length_c   1.000
_cell.angle_alpha   90.00
_cell.angle_beta   90.00
_cell.angle_gamma   90.00
#
_symmetry.space_group_name_H-M   'P 1'
#
loop_
_entity.id
_entity.type
_entity.pdbx_description
1 polymer ?
#
loop_
_entity_poly.entity_id
_entity_poly.type
_entity_poly.pdbx_seq_one_letter_code
_entity_poly.pdbx_strand_id
1 'polypeptide(L)'
;MRKVFLIGLAGVVGLLGLVGCRQEPADAVMVKQQPAIYPDYIGVTIPVGIAPLNFNVIGEDIDRVDAKVTGSKGGALHANGEYADFDIDEWHQLTEQNKGGELTVTVCVRKGGKWLQYQDFKIYVSPYALEEWGVTYRRIAPGYEVYSHMGLYQRDLSNFEEAAIFDNRQVPGQCLNCHMSNRTDPSRFVFHVRGDHGATMIQIDGKREWLKAKNDLLGGSMVYPYWHPSGRYCAFSTNQTRQGYHIVEKERIEVKDLSSDVFVYNPATHEIIEDSLLQTKDWSENSPVFSPDGKTLYYITCKQQSDQVRFKDEKYNLCKIAFDPDKGTYGDHVDTLFNAVAMGKSLTWPRPSYDGKYLLFTLIDYGYFSIWHEESEQWLLNLQTGEARPLKEINSPRADSYHNWNVNSHWIVFTSRRDDGLYSRLYFASVDDKGRFTKPFMLPQRHPKEYYDESVYSFNTPDFTKQKVVFRAREAASEVISDKRVGTKVRP
;
A
#
# COMPACT_ATOMS: atom_id res chain seq x y z
N MET A 1 -74.65 -0.19 -42.57
CA MET A 1 -74.34 1.20 -42.95
C MET A 1 -74.29 2.05 -41.73
N ARG A 2 -73.10 2.46 -41.33
CA ARG A 2 -72.73 3.71 -40.66
C ARG A 2 -71.25 3.64 -40.31
N LYS A 3 -70.47 4.37 -41.06
CA LYS A 3 -69.05 4.60 -40.82
C LYS A 3 -68.93 5.59 -39.68
N VAL A 4 -68.12 5.27 -38.66
CA VAL A 4 -67.65 6.23 -37.62
C VAL A 4 -66.20 6.45 -37.87
N PHE A 5 -65.81 7.67 -38.18
CA PHE A 5 -64.45 8.19 -38.25
C PHE A 5 -64.00 8.47 -36.82
N LEU A 6 -62.84 7.87 -36.38
CA LEU A 6 -62.15 8.28 -35.20
C LEU A 6 -60.90 9.04 -35.64
N ILE A 7 -60.87 10.30 -35.25
CA ILE A 7 -59.77 11.23 -35.43
C ILE A 7 -58.73 10.91 -34.31
N GLY A 8 -57.55 10.45 -34.72
CA GLY A 8 -56.44 10.25 -33.81
C GLY A 8 -55.77 11.58 -33.49
N LEU A 9 -55.74 11.94 -32.20
CA LEU A 9 -55.00 13.07 -31.66
C LEU A 9 -53.60 12.58 -31.36
N ALA A 10 -52.60 12.95 -32.18
CA ALA A 10 -51.22 12.70 -31.95
C ALA A 10 -50.69 13.69 -30.87
N GLY A 11 -50.50 13.18 -29.66
CA GLY A 11 -49.84 13.92 -28.59
C GLY A 11 -48.34 13.92 -28.81
N VAL A 12 -47.78 15.04 -29.16
CA VAL A 12 -46.33 15.30 -29.11
C VAL A 12 -45.91 15.45 -27.64
N VAL A 13 -45.40 14.38 -27.09
CA VAL A 13 -44.70 14.47 -25.78
C VAL A 13 -43.31 15.05 -26.06
N GLY A 14 -43.16 16.34 -25.80
CA GLY A 14 -41.87 16.99 -25.80
C GLY A 14 -41.01 16.42 -24.67
N LEU A 15 -39.93 15.72 -25.02
CA LEU A 15 -38.80 15.46 -24.09
C LEU A 15 -38.20 16.83 -23.73
N LEU A 16 -38.64 17.41 -22.64
CA LEU A 16 -37.87 18.43 -21.93
C LEU A 16 -36.70 17.70 -21.27
N GLY A 17 -35.57 17.64 -21.99
CA GLY A 17 -34.31 17.29 -21.41
C GLY A 17 -34.05 18.27 -20.26
N LEU A 18 -33.90 17.73 -19.05
CA LEU A 18 -33.36 18.44 -17.92
C LEU A 18 -31.89 18.76 -18.25
N VAL A 19 -31.65 19.84 -18.98
CA VAL A 19 -30.39 20.50 -19.05
C VAL A 19 -30.19 21.10 -17.65
N GLY A 20 -29.54 20.38 -16.74
CA GLY A 20 -29.09 20.96 -15.49
C GLY A 20 -28.28 22.22 -15.85
N CYS A 21 -28.78 23.39 -15.46
CA CYS A 21 -28.08 24.65 -15.67
C CYS A 21 -26.68 24.55 -15.09
N ARG A 22 -25.65 24.32 -15.92
CA ARG A 22 -24.27 24.56 -15.54
C ARG A 22 -24.17 26.05 -15.20
N GLN A 23 -24.12 26.35 -13.90
CA GLN A 23 -23.81 27.71 -13.46
C GLN A 23 -22.29 27.89 -13.57
N GLU A 24 -21.82 28.41 -14.67
CA GLU A 24 -20.43 28.76 -14.86
C GLU A 24 -20.06 29.98 -14.00
N PRO A 25 -18.80 30.09 -13.54
CA PRO A 25 -18.33 31.27 -12.79
C PRO A 25 -18.43 32.52 -13.67
N ALA A 26 -19.43 33.36 -13.43
CA ALA A 26 -19.52 34.69 -14.02
C ALA A 26 -19.00 35.69 -12.97
N ASP A 27 -18.19 36.66 -13.41
CA ASP A 27 -17.69 37.77 -12.56
C ASP A 27 -16.99 37.29 -11.26
N ALA A 28 -16.19 36.22 -11.35
CA ALA A 28 -15.49 35.65 -10.19
C ALA A 28 -14.49 36.64 -9.61
N VAL A 29 -14.55 36.85 -8.30
CA VAL A 29 -13.59 37.69 -7.58
C VAL A 29 -12.32 36.89 -7.31
N MET A 30 -11.17 37.41 -7.76
CA MET A 30 -9.85 36.78 -7.53
C MET A 30 -9.45 36.82 -6.06
N VAL A 31 -9.05 35.67 -5.52
CA VAL A 31 -8.51 35.50 -4.17
C VAL A 31 -7.00 35.25 -4.25
N LYS A 32 -6.21 35.96 -3.43
CA LYS A 32 -4.74 35.87 -3.45
C LYS A 32 -4.18 34.67 -2.68
N GLN A 33 -4.88 33.54 -2.67
CA GLN A 33 -4.45 32.31 -1.99
C GLN A 33 -4.82 31.09 -2.83
N GLN A 34 -4.09 30.01 -2.64
CA GLN A 34 -4.47 28.71 -3.19
C GLN A 34 -5.69 28.14 -2.46
N PRO A 35 -6.53 27.31 -3.13
CA PRO A 35 -7.63 26.65 -2.45
C PRO A 35 -7.11 25.65 -1.42
N ALA A 36 -7.77 25.56 -0.27
CA ALA A 36 -7.60 24.40 0.61
C ALA A 36 -8.40 23.25 0.03
N ILE A 37 -7.75 22.20 -0.45
CA ILE A 37 -8.40 21.03 -1.05
C ILE A 37 -8.13 19.77 -0.27
N TYR A 38 -9.05 18.81 -0.34
CA TYR A 38 -8.91 17.49 0.23
C TYR A 38 -9.31 16.41 -0.77
N PRO A 39 -8.43 15.42 -1.04
CA PRO A 39 -7.02 15.35 -0.57
C PRO A 39 -6.14 16.47 -1.10
N ASP A 40 -4.98 16.69 -0.47
CA ASP A 40 -4.01 17.70 -0.92
C ASP A 40 -3.24 17.22 -2.15
N TYR A 41 -3.75 17.59 -3.31
CA TYR A 41 -3.14 17.29 -4.61
C TYR A 41 -2.34 18.46 -5.21
N ILE A 42 -2.12 19.52 -4.46
CA ILE A 42 -1.35 20.70 -4.94
C ILE A 42 0.11 20.31 -5.11
N GLY A 43 0.64 20.44 -6.32
CA GLY A 43 2.06 20.18 -6.62
C GLY A 43 2.50 18.72 -6.61
N VAL A 44 1.57 17.78 -6.66
CA VAL A 44 1.87 16.34 -6.73
C VAL A 44 2.28 15.91 -8.13
N THR A 45 3.00 14.79 -8.22
CA THR A 45 3.33 14.14 -9.51
C THR A 45 2.54 12.84 -9.60
N ILE A 46 1.84 12.63 -10.71
CA ILE A 46 0.98 11.47 -10.95
C ILE A 46 1.45 10.66 -12.15
N PRO A 47 1.17 9.35 -12.22
CA PRO A 47 1.36 8.56 -13.42
C PRO A 47 0.23 8.85 -14.43
N VAL A 48 0.52 8.61 -15.69
CA VAL A 48 -0.50 8.56 -16.73
C VAL A 48 -1.49 7.44 -16.41
N GLY A 49 -2.78 7.68 -16.66
CA GLY A 49 -3.83 6.66 -16.52
C GLY A 49 -4.25 6.32 -15.09
N ILE A 50 -3.76 7.05 -14.08
CA ILE A 50 -4.30 6.97 -12.71
C ILE A 50 -5.75 7.45 -12.68
N ALA A 51 -6.55 6.95 -11.76
CA ALA A 51 -7.90 7.46 -11.52
C ALA A 51 -7.90 8.98 -11.30
N PRO A 52 -8.97 9.68 -11.68
CA PRO A 52 -9.06 11.12 -11.51
C PRO A 52 -8.77 11.59 -10.09
N LEU A 53 -8.01 12.67 -9.96
CA LEU A 53 -7.74 13.31 -8.67
C LEU A 53 -8.93 14.17 -8.24
N ASN A 54 -10.05 13.54 -7.98
CA ASN A 54 -11.23 14.22 -7.45
C ASN A 54 -10.93 14.82 -6.07
N PHE A 55 -11.44 16.03 -5.81
CA PHE A 55 -11.18 16.72 -4.56
C PHE A 55 -12.35 17.59 -4.10
N ASN A 56 -12.48 17.74 -2.80
CA ASN A 56 -13.35 18.72 -2.18
C ASN A 56 -12.59 20.02 -1.91
N VAL A 57 -13.24 21.16 -2.00
CA VAL A 57 -12.70 22.43 -1.49
C VAL A 57 -13.15 22.58 -0.05
N ILE A 58 -12.20 22.77 0.85
CA ILE A 58 -12.46 22.92 2.28
C ILE A 58 -12.74 24.37 2.62
N GLY A 59 -13.90 24.63 3.21
CA GLY A 59 -14.33 25.97 3.63
C GLY A 59 -15.79 25.97 4.05
N GLU A 60 -16.17 27.02 4.77
CA GLU A 60 -17.57 27.22 5.21
C GLU A 60 -18.40 27.83 4.07
N ASP A 61 -19.69 27.48 4.01
CA ASP A 61 -20.70 28.05 3.10
C ASP A 61 -20.32 27.93 1.61
N ILE A 62 -19.57 26.89 1.22
CA ILE A 62 -19.31 26.57 -0.18
C ILE A 62 -20.46 25.69 -0.67
N ASP A 63 -21.26 26.23 -1.59
CA ASP A 63 -22.41 25.52 -2.16
C ASP A 63 -22.14 24.97 -3.56
N ARG A 64 -21.03 25.37 -4.20
CA ARG A 64 -20.62 24.85 -5.50
C ARG A 64 -19.13 25.04 -5.74
N VAL A 65 -18.55 24.05 -6.40
CA VAL A 65 -17.17 24.05 -6.89
C VAL A 65 -17.18 23.97 -8.42
N ASP A 66 -16.34 24.79 -9.04
CA ASP A 66 -16.05 24.75 -10.47
C ASP A 66 -14.53 24.58 -10.63
N ALA A 67 -14.11 23.49 -11.24
CA ALA A 67 -12.71 23.17 -11.42
C ALA A 67 -12.38 22.92 -12.90
N LYS A 68 -11.43 23.69 -13.43
CA LYS A 68 -10.92 23.51 -14.80
C LYS A 68 -9.48 23.03 -14.73
N VAL A 69 -9.16 21.95 -15.46
CA VAL A 69 -7.81 21.41 -15.59
C VAL A 69 -7.36 21.61 -17.05
N THR A 70 -6.20 22.27 -17.23
CA THR A 70 -5.65 22.57 -18.56
C THR A 70 -4.24 22.00 -18.68
N GLY A 71 -3.98 21.22 -19.70
CA GLY A 71 -2.68 20.62 -19.95
C GLY A 71 -1.69 21.55 -20.64
N SER A 72 -0.43 21.52 -20.24
CA SER A 72 0.65 22.32 -20.86
C SER A 72 0.95 21.92 -22.31
N LYS A 73 0.59 20.69 -22.69
CA LYS A 73 0.72 20.17 -24.06
C LYS A 73 -0.62 20.14 -24.80
N GLY A 74 -1.64 20.81 -24.23
CA GLY A 74 -2.99 20.89 -24.77
C GLY A 74 -4.00 20.03 -24.01
N GLY A 75 -5.26 20.15 -24.40
CA GLY A 75 -6.39 19.54 -23.75
C GLY A 75 -6.83 20.29 -22.48
N ALA A 76 -8.09 20.13 -22.17
CA ALA A 76 -8.68 20.64 -20.94
C ALA A 76 -9.90 19.79 -20.57
N LEU A 77 -10.20 19.71 -19.29
CA LEU A 77 -11.43 19.12 -18.77
C LEU A 77 -12.02 20.01 -17.67
N HIS A 78 -13.27 19.77 -17.35
CA HIS A 78 -14.03 20.64 -16.48
C HIS A 78 -14.98 19.85 -15.58
N ALA A 79 -14.95 20.15 -14.29
CA ALA A 79 -15.90 19.62 -13.32
C ALA A 79 -16.67 20.77 -12.66
N ASN A 80 -17.99 20.59 -12.48
CA ASN A 80 -18.85 21.58 -11.82
C ASN A 80 -19.89 20.85 -10.97
N GLY A 81 -19.80 20.99 -9.64
CA GLY A 81 -20.66 20.26 -8.71
C GLY A 81 -20.45 20.68 -7.25
N GLU A 82 -20.76 19.80 -6.33
CA GLU A 82 -20.47 19.97 -4.90
C GLU A 82 -18.97 19.83 -4.58
N TYR A 83 -18.26 19.10 -5.44
CA TYR A 83 -16.81 18.89 -5.41
C TYR A 83 -16.31 18.71 -6.85
N ALA A 84 -15.00 18.69 -7.04
CA ALA A 84 -14.39 18.41 -8.35
C ALA A 84 -14.46 16.91 -8.64
N ASP A 85 -15.41 16.50 -9.49
CA ASP A 85 -15.60 15.12 -9.98
C ASP A 85 -15.31 15.10 -11.48
N PHE A 86 -14.16 14.52 -11.85
CA PHE A 86 -13.71 14.49 -13.23
C PHE A 86 -14.10 13.18 -13.91
N ASP A 87 -14.46 13.26 -15.20
CA ASP A 87 -14.71 12.09 -16.02
C ASP A 87 -13.42 11.27 -16.20
N ILE A 88 -13.52 9.94 -16.06
CA ILE A 88 -12.36 9.05 -16.10
C ILE A 88 -11.69 9.03 -17.47
N ASP A 89 -12.48 8.96 -18.53
CA ASP A 89 -11.95 8.83 -19.90
C ASP A 89 -11.29 10.15 -20.35
N GLU A 90 -11.93 11.30 -20.05
CA GLU A 90 -11.38 12.62 -20.33
C GLU A 90 -10.10 12.87 -19.51
N TRP A 91 -10.07 12.42 -18.25
CA TRP A 91 -8.88 12.52 -17.40
C TRP A 91 -7.72 11.69 -17.94
N HIS A 92 -7.98 10.45 -18.36
CA HIS A 92 -6.96 9.59 -18.96
C HIS A 92 -6.41 10.19 -20.25
N GLN A 93 -7.27 10.71 -21.13
CA GLN A 93 -6.84 11.38 -22.35
C GLN A 93 -5.96 12.61 -22.05
N LEU A 94 -6.36 13.42 -21.07
CA LEU A 94 -5.60 14.60 -20.67
C LEU A 94 -4.23 14.23 -20.09
N THR A 95 -4.15 13.23 -19.20
CA THR A 95 -2.88 12.79 -18.60
C THR A 95 -1.96 12.14 -19.63
N GLU A 96 -2.48 11.35 -20.58
CA GLU A 96 -1.70 10.76 -21.67
C GLU A 96 -1.12 11.85 -22.58
N GLN A 97 -1.91 12.82 -22.97
CA GLN A 97 -1.46 13.94 -23.79
C GLN A 97 -0.36 14.76 -23.11
N ASN A 98 -0.41 14.85 -21.78
CA ASN A 98 0.50 15.67 -20.98
C ASN A 98 1.59 14.87 -20.27
N LYS A 99 1.88 13.65 -20.67
CA LYS A 99 2.98 12.84 -20.12
C LYS A 99 4.30 13.62 -20.13
N GLY A 100 4.97 13.67 -18.96
CA GLY A 100 6.19 14.46 -18.76
C GLY A 100 5.97 15.97 -18.81
N GLY A 101 4.73 16.43 -18.68
CA GLY A 101 4.33 17.84 -18.62
C GLY A 101 3.61 18.18 -17.32
N GLU A 102 2.81 19.22 -17.36
CA GLU A 102 2.05 19.69 -16.22
C GLU A 102 0.60 20.00 -16.56
N LEU A 103 -0.27 19.90 -15.56
CA LEU A 103 -1.66 20.30 -15.60
C LEU A 103 -1.82 21.52 -14.69
N THR A 104 -2.48 22.58 -15.21
CA THR A 104 -2.86 23.75 -14.43
C THR A 104 -4.31 23.57 -13.98
N VAL A 105 -4.55 23.67 -12.68
CA VAL A 105 -5.88 23.57 -12.10
C VAL A 105 -6.34 24.94 -11.63
N THR A 106 -7.42 25.44 -12.21
CA THR A 106 -8.12 26.66 -11.82
C THR A 106 -9.37 26.27 -11.04
N VAL A 107 -9.54 26.79 -9.81
CA VAL A 107 -10.65 26.47 -8.93
C VAL A 107 -11.45 27.71 -8.62
N CYS A 108 -12.74 27.67 -8.90
CA CYS A 108 -13.72 28.65 -8.44
C CYS A 108 -14.68 28.01 -7.45
N VAL A 109 -15.12 28.74 -6.45
CA VAL A 109 -16.18 28.32 -5.55
C VAL A 109 -17.30 29.35 -5.50
N ARG A 110 -18.54 28.89 -5.35
CA ARG A 110 -19.67 29.76 -5.08
C ARG A 110 -19.94 29.78 -3.57
N LYS A 111 -19.91 30.99 -3.01
CA LYS A 111 -20.13 31.25 -1.59
C LYS A 111 -21.09 32.44 -1.43
N GLY A 112 -22.21 32.24 -0.76
CA GLY A 112 -23.23 33.30 -0.59
C GLY A 112 -23.70 33.87 -1.95
N GLY A 113 -23.82 33.06 -2.97
CA GLY A 113 -24.26 33.46 -4.31
C GLY A 113 -23.21 34.18 -5.18
N LYS A 114 -21.98 34.35 -4.68
CA LYS A 114 -20.87 34.99 -5.40
C LYS A 114 -19.79 33.97 -5.75
N TRP A 115 -19.17 34.12 -6.92
CA TRP A 115 -18.03 33.31 -7.32
C TRP A 115 -16.72 33.92 -6.84
N LEU A 116 -15.85 33.06 -6.27
CA LEU A 116 -14.48 33.38 -5.88
C LEU A 116 -13.55 32.48 -6.67
N GLN A 117 -12.55 33.03 -7.32
CA GLN A 117 -11.49 32.27 -8.02
C GLN A 117 -10.22 32.29 -7.19
N TYR A 118 -9.69 31.10 -6.87
CA TYR A 118 -8.42 30.95 -6.19
C TYR A 118 -7.24 31.05 -7.15
N GLN A 119 -6.01 31.19 -6.61
CA GLN A 119 -4.80 31.06 -7.40
C GLN A 119 -4.69 29.65 -7.95
N ASP A 120 -4.29 29.54 -9.22
CA ASP A 120 -4.03 28.27 -9.88
C ASP A 120 -2.96 27.46 -9.16
N PHE A 121 -3.09 26.13 -9.23
CA PHE A 121 -2.04 25.22 -8.80
C PHE A 121 -1.66 24.23 -9.91
N LYS A 122 -0.56 23.51 -9.70
CA LYS A 122 -0.02 22.56 -10.67
C LYS A 122 -0.14 21.13 -10.16
N ILE A 123 -0.39 20.21 -11.10
CA ILE A 123 -0.20 18.76 -10.98
C ILE A 123 0.77 18.38 -12.09
N TYR A 124 1.79 17.59 -11.77
CA TYR A 124 2.78 17.13 -12.74
C TYR A 124 2.45 15.73 -13.23
N VAL A 125 2.61 15.46 -14.52
CA VAL A 125 2.43 14.13 -15.09
C VAL A 125 3.81 13.50 -15.31
N SER A 126 4.09 12.41 -14.62
CA SER A 126 5.40 11.75 -14.68
C SER A 126 5.73 11.25 -16.10
N PRO A 127 6.99 11.33 -16.55
CA PRO A 127 7.43 10.63 -17.74
C PRO A 127 7.53 9.11 -17.51
N TYR A 128 7.62 8.66 -16.25
CA TYR A 128 7.76 7.25 -15.88
C TYR A 128 6.39 6.58 -15.79
N ALA A 129 6.21 5.49 -16.51
CA ALA A 129 4.97 4.73 -16.45
C ALA A 129 4.78 4.05 -15.10
N LEU A 130 3.54 3.91 -14.68
CA LEU A 130 3.12 2.94 -13.67
C LEU A 130 2.53 1.76 -14.45
N GLU A 131 3.28 0.65 -14.48
CA GLU A 131 2.96 -0.49 -15.36
C GLU A 131 1.97 -1.46 -14.73
N GLU A 132 1.75 -1.33 -13.42
CA GLU A 132 0.86 -2.19 -12.68
C GLU A 132 -0.61 -1.80 -12.88
N TRP A 133 -1.45 -2.83 -12.95
CA TRP A 133 -2.91 -2.67 -12.97
C TRP A 133 -3.42 -2.00 -11.70
N GLY A 134 -2.83 -2.36 -10.54
CA GLY A 134 -3.39 -1.92 -9.29
C GLY A 134 -2.50 -2.19 -8.09
N VAL A 135 -3.15 -2.13 -6.94
CA VAL A 135 -2.54 -2.44 -5.64
C VAL A 135 -3.39 -3.43 -4.87
N THR A 136 -2.72 -4.27 -4.09
CA THR A 136 -3.32 -5.09 -3.04
C THR A 136 -2.98 -4.48 -1.68
N TYR A 137 -3.84 -4.65 -0.69
CA TYR A 137 -3.61 -4.19 0.67
C TYR A 137 -4.52 -4.91 1.66
N ARG A 138 -4.16 -4.83 2.91
CA ARG A 138 -4.99 -5.28 4.01
C ARG A 138 -5.81 -4.09 4.53
N ARG A 139 -7.13 -4.27 4.69
CA ARG A 139 -7.99 -3.36 5.46
C ARG A 139 -8.21 -3.94 6.85
N ILE A 140 -8.03 -3.12 7.86
CA ILE A 140 -8.17 -3.51 9.27
C ILE A 140 -8.64 -2.32 10.09
N ALA A 141 -9.55 -2.55 11.06
CA ALA A 141 -9.90 -1.54 12.04
C ALA A 141 -8.66 -1.17 12.87
N PRO A 142 -8.42 0.11 13.16
CA PRO A 142 -7.34 0.54 14.02
C PRO A 142 -7.70 0.27 15.49
N GLY A 143 -6.80 -0.36 16.24
CA GLY A 143 -6.90 -0.43 17.68
C GLY A 143 -7.42 -1.75 18.25
N TYR A 144 -8.35 -1.68 19.18
CA TYR A 144 -8.60 -2.72 20.20
C TYR A 144 -9.39 -3.94 19.74
N GLU A 145 -9.96 -3.93 18.56
CA GLU A 145 -10.81 -5.03 18.11
C GLU A 145 -9.96 -6.16 17.54
N VAL A 146 -9.70 -7.14 18.37
CA VAL A 146 -9.02 -8.37 17.96
C VAL A 146 -9.96 -9.14 17.03
N TYR A 147 -9.48 -9.39 15.78
CA TYR A 147 -10.23 -10.14 14.77
C TYR A 147 -11.57 -9.54 14.36
N SER A 148 -11.75 -8.22 14.53
CA SER A 148 -12.84 -7.50 13.89
C SER A 148 -12.82 -7.66 12.37
N HIS A 149 -13.71 -6.99 11.67
CA HIS A 149 -13.72 -7.03 10.22
C HIS A 149 -12.37 -6.61 9.62
N MET A 150 -11.72 -7.52 8.93
CA MET A 150 -10.50 -7.30 8.18
C MET A 150 -10.45 -8.18 6.94
N GLY A 151 -9.70 -7.75 5.95
CA GLY A 151 -9.56 -8.52 4.72
C GLY A 151 -8.41 -8.04 3.85
N LEU A 152 -8.09 -8.86 2.87
CA LEU A 152 -7.20 -8.50 1.77
C LEU A 152 -8.06 -7.99 0.61
N TYR A 153 -7.70 -6.85 0.10
CA TYR A 153 -8.40 -6.14 -0.96
C TYR A 153 -7.47 -5.85 -2.11
N GLN A 154 -8.05 -5.58 -3.25
CA GLN A 154 -7.37 -5.12 -4.45
C GLN A 154 -8.10 -3.95 -5.06
N ARG A 155 -7.35 -3.04 -5.64
CA ARG A 155 -7.83 -1.79 -6.18
C ARG A 155 -7.23 -1.57 -7.57
N ASP A 156 -8.11 -1.34 -8.57
CA ASP A 156 -7.71 -0.86 -9.88
C ASP A 156 -7.25 0.60 -9.77
N LEU A 157 -6.04 0.92 -10.19
CA LEU A 157 -5.50 2.27 -10.10
C LEU A 157 -6.01 3.20 -11.21
N SER A 158 -6.59 2.65 -12.28
CA SER A 158 -7.13 3.45 -13.39
C SER A 158 -8.54 4.01 -13.10
N ASN A 159 -9.22 3.47 -12.10
CA ASN A 159 -10.59 3.84 -11.76
C ASN A 159 -10.81 3.75 -10.25
N PHE A 160 -12.07 3.70 -9.80
CA PHE A 160 -12.41 3.64 -8.37
C PHE A 160 -12.88 2.26 -7.90
N GLU A 161 -12.65 1.19 -8.67
CA GLU A 161 -13.10 -0.16 -8.33
C GLU A 161 -12.21 -0.81 -7.29
N GLU A 162 -12.79 -1.21 -6.17
CA GLU A 162 -12.18 -1.98 -5.10
C GLU A 162 -12.91 -3.33 -4.96
N ALA A 163 -12.18 -4.41 -4.74
CA ALA A 163 -12.75 -5.73 -4.50
C ALA A 163 -12.00 -6.48 -3.40
N ALA A 164 -12.74 -7.22 -2.57
CA ALA A 164 -12.13 -8.13 -1.61
C ALA A 164 -11.49 -9.32 -2.35
N ILE A 165 -10.26 -9.66 -1.98
CA ILE A 165 -9.60 -10.92 -2.36
C ILE A 165 -10.08 -12.00 -1.39
N PHE A 166 -9.91 -11.75 -0.09
CA PHE A 166 -10.34 -12.63 0.98
C PHE A 166 -10.66 -11.83 2.24
N ASP A 167 -11.81 -12.11 2.84
CA ASP A 167 -12.36 -11.36 3.98
C ASP A 167 -12.62 -12.33 5.15
N ASN A 168 -12.27 -11.95 6.36
CA ASN A 168 -12.37 -12.82 7.52
C ASN A 168 -13.82 -13.14 7.95
N ARG A 169 -14.82 -12.45 7.42
CA ARG A 169 -16.23 -12.84 7.61
C ARG A 169 -16.58 -14.19 6.99
N GLN A 170 -15.77 -14.66 6.02
CA GLN A 170 -15.91 -15.99 5.42
C GLN A 170 -15.35 -17.10 6.32
N VAL A 171 -14.44 -16.74 7.24
CA VAL A 171 -13.87 -17.63 8.25
C VAL A 171 -13.82 -16.85 9.56
N PRO A 172 -14.94 -16.75 10.29
CA PRO A 172 -15.03 -15.95 11.52
C PRO A 172 -13.97 -16.33 12.55
N GLY A 173 -13.51 -15.35 13.33
CA GLY A 173 -12.49 -15.55 14.36
C GLY A 173 -11.07 -15.66 13.82
N GLN A 174 -10.84 -15.39 12.54
CA GLN A 174 -9.51 -15.44 11.93
C GLN A 174 -8.97 -14.04 11.64
N CYS A 175 -7.65 -13.89 11.74
CA CYS A 175 -6.92 -12.72 11.26
C CYS A 175 -6.24 -13.04 9.92
N LEU A 176 -6.30 -12.11 8.97
CA LEU A 176 -5.63 -12.21 7.67
C LEU A 176 -4.46 -11.22 7.63
N ASN A 177 -3.27 -11.69 7.25
CA ASN A 177 -2.06 -10.87 7.30
C ASN A 177 -1.01 -11.29 6.27
N CYS A 178 0.04 -10.48 6.13
CA CYS A 178 1.28 -10.81 5.44
C CYS A 178 1.08 -11.31 4.00
N HIS A 179 0.28 -10.60 3.19
CA HIS A 179 0.13 -10.95 1.78
C HIS A 179 1.28 -10.40 0.93
N MET A 180 1.62 -11.11 -0.14
CA MET A 180 2.60 -10.66 -1.11
C MET A 180 2.48 -11.41 -2.45
N SER A 181 2.66 -10.67 -3.56
CA SER A 181 2.85 -11.21 -4.90
C SER A 181 4.34 -11.34 -5.24
N ASN A 182 4.70 -12.24 -6.16
CA ASN A 182 6.07 -12.33 -6.64
C ASN A 182 6.37 -11.22 -7.67
N ARG A 183 7.13 -10.20 -7.29
CA ARG A 183 7.49 -9.08 -8.18
C ARG A 183 6.26 -8.51 -8.91
N THR A 184 5.23 -8.17 -8.15
CA THR A 184 3.94 -7.70 -8.66
C THR A 184 3.10 -8.72 -9.45
N ASP A 185 3.61 -9.95 -9.68
CA ASP A 185 2.89 -11.02 -10.38
C ASP A 185 2.02 -11.85 -9.44
N PRO A 186 0.68 -11.71 -9.48
CA PRO A 186 -0.21 -12.43 -8.58
C PRO A 186 -0.45 -13.90 -9.00
N SER A 187 0.19 -14.39 -10.06
CA SER A 187 0.22 -15.82 -10.36
C SER A 187 0.93 -16.63 -9.25
N ARG A 188 1.80 -15.94 -8.50
CA ARG A 188 2.39 -16.42 -7.24
C ARG A 188 2.01 -15.46 -6.13
N PHE A 189 1.10 -15.92 -5.28
CA PHE A 189 0.50 -15.12 -4.21
C PHE A 189 0.52 -15.88 -2.90
N VAL A 190 0.85 -15.20 -1.82
CA VAL A 190 0.93 -15.76 -0.47
C VAL A 190 0.22 -14.86 0.51
N PHE A 191 -0.42 -15.43 1.52
CA PHE A 191 -0.85 -14.73 2.73
C PHE A 191 -0.97 -15.69 3.93
N HIS A 192 -1.05 -15.13 5.12
CA HIS A 192 -1.13 -15.87 6.36
C HIS A 192 -2.49 -15.69 7.05
N VAL A 193 -3.05 -16.78 7.57
CA VAL A 193 -4.26 -16.83 8.40
C VAL A 193 -3.87 -17.18 9.83
N ARG A 194 -4.29 -16.39 10.79
CA ARG A 194 -4.13 -16.63 12.23
C ARG A 194 -5.47 -16.92 12.87
N GLY A 195 -5.47 -17.70 13.94
CA GLY A 195 -6.66 -18.14 14.69
C GLY A 195 -6.75 -19.65 14.73
N ASP A 196 -7.92 -20.19 15.01
CA ASP A 196 -8.14 -21.64 15.22
C ASP A 196 -7.78 -22.47 13.97
N HIS A 197 -7.99 -21.90 12.78
CA HIS A 197 -7.66 -22.51 11.50
C HIS A 197 -6.35 -21.95 10.89
N GLY A 198 -5.38 -21.60 11.74
CA GLY A 198 -4.12 -20.98 11.32
C GLY A 198 -3.39 -21.75 10.21
N ALA A 199 -2.99 -21.03 9.15
CA ALA A 199 -2.30 -21.59 7.99
C ALA A 199 -1.61 -20.48 7.17
N THR A 200 -0.56 -20.85 6.43
CA THR A 200 -0.01 -20.00 5.38
C THR A 200 -0.50 -20.50 4.03
N MET A 201 -1.24 -19.66 3.33
CA MET A 201 -1.73 -19.95 1.98
C MET A 201 -0.66 -19.60 0.96
N ILE A 202 -0.36 -20.54 0.06
CA ILE A 202 0.45 -20.29 -1.13
C ILE A 202 -0.38 -20.67 -2.36
N GLN A 203 -0.48 -19.75 -3.31
CA GLN A 203 -1.08 -19.99 -4.62
C GLN A 203 -0.03 -19.80 -5.69
N ILE A 204 0.16 -20.81 -6.55
CA ILE A 204 1.06 -20.79 -7.69
C ILE A 204 0.29 -21.25 -8.92
N ASP A 205 0.23 -20.39 -9.94
CA ASP A 205 -0.44 -20.68 -11.22
C ASP A 205 -1.88 -21.22 -11.04
N GLY A 206 -2.62 -20.62 -10.10
CA GLY A 206 -4.00 -20.98 -9.78
C GLY A 206 -4.17 -22.20 -8.86
N LYS A 207 -3.10 -22.93 -8.55
CA LYS A 207 -3.13 -24.02 -7.56
C LYS A 207 -2.84 -23.45 -6.19
N ARG A 208 -3.69 -23.78 -5.23
CA ARG A 208 -3.63 -23.28 -3.85
C ARG A 208 -3.28 -24.41 -2.90
N GLU A 209 -2.39 -24.11 -1.97
CA GLU A 209 -2.00 -24.98 -0.88
C GLU A 209 -2.06 -24.24 0.46
N TRP A 210 -2.44 -24.96 1.50
CA TRP A 210 -2.48 -24.46 2.86
C TRP A 210 -1.41 -25.16 3.69
N LEU A 211 -0.34 -24.45 3.99
CA LEU A 211 0.77 -24.97 4.78
C LEU A 211 0.42 -24.98 6.27
N LYS A 212 0.92 -25.94 7.00
CA LYS A 212 0.80 -25.99 8.46
C LYS A 212 1.48 -24.74 9.04
N ALA A 213 0.71 -23.90 9.74
CA ALA A 213 1.19 -22.62 10.25
C ALA A 213 2.29 -22.77 11.30
N LYS A 214 2.23 -23.82 12.11
CA LYS A 214 3.24 -24.16 13.12
C LYS A 214 3.95 -25.43 12.70
N ASN A 215 5.26 -25.33 12.61
CA ASN A 215 6.15 -26.47 12.55
C ASN A 215 6.82 -26.60 13.91
N ASP A 216 6.87 -27.80 14.47
CA ASP A 216 7.49 -28.07 15.79
C ASP A 216 8.99 -27.69 15.78
N LEU A 217 9.60 -27.68 14.61
CA LEU A 217 11.01 -27.29 14.42
C LEU A 217 11.20 -25.78 14.36
N LEU A 218 10.20 -25.03 13.82
CA LEU A 218 10.30 -23.58 13.66
C LEU A 218 9.79 -22.78 14.86
N GLY A 219 9.16 -23.41 15.83
CA GLY A 219 8.66 -22.74 17.02
C GLY A 219 7.58 -21.67 16.80
N GLY A 220 7.24 -21.34 15.57
CA GLY A 220 6.34 -20.22 15.22
C GLY A 220 5.63 -20.36 13.88
N SER A 221 4.90 -19.31 13.49
CA SER A 221 4.15 -19.23 12.23
C SER A 221 5.01 -18.66 11.11
N MET A 222 4.78 -19.13 9.87
CA MET A 222 5.43 -18.61 8.65
C MET A 222 4.79 -17.27 8.28
N VAL A 223 5.46 -16.16 8.62
CA VAL A 223 4.99 -14.78 8.43
C VAL A 223 6.02 -13.94 7.67
N TYR A 224 5.69 -12.71 7.32
CA TYR A 224 6.53 -11.78 6.55
C TYR A 224 7.14 -12.41 5.29
N PRO A 225 6.30 -12.95 4.37
CA PRO A 225 6.76 -13.58 3.15
C PRO A 225 7.49 -12.61 2.24
N TYR A 226 8.52 -13.10 1.54
CA TYR A 226 9.13 -12.42 0.41
C TYR A 226 9.56 -13.42 -0.65
N TRP A 227 9.00 -13.31 -1.86
CA TRP A 227 9.34 -14.19 -2.95
C TRP A 227 10.75 -13.94 -3.47
N HIS A 228 11.47 -15.03 -3.74
CA HIS A 228 12.67 -14.97 -4.55
C HIS A 228 12.30 -14.56 -5.98
N PRO A 229 13.11 -13.73 -6.68
CA PRO A 229 12.78 -13.21 -8.02
C PRO A 229 12.41 -14.30 -9.03
N SER A 230 13.00 -15.49 -8.93
CA SER A 230 12.67 -16.63 -9.81
C SER A 230 11.31 -17.27 -9.51
N GLY A 231 10.68 -16.95 -8.39
CA GLY A 231 9.47 -17.62 -7.89
C GLY A 231 9.68 -19.07 -7.41
N ARG A 232 10.93 -19.56 -7.34
CA ARG A 232 11.25 -20.92 -6.84
C ARG A 232 11.24 -21.02 -5.34
N TYR A 233 11.47 -19.92 -4.65
CA TYR A 233 11.55 -19.85 -3.19
C TYR A 233 10.72 -18.70 -2.64
N CYS A 234 10.33 -18.83 -1.38
CA CYS A 234 9.75 -17.75 -0.60
C CYS A 234 10.45 -17.69 0.77
N ALA A 235 11.02 -16.55 1.12
CA ALA A 235 11.59 -16.34 2.44
C ALA A 235 10.47 -15.99 3.42
N PHE A 236 10.63 -16.40 4.67
CA PHE A 236 9.72 -16.14 5.78
C PHE A 236 10.51 -15.85 7.04
N SER A 237 9.85 -15.23 8.02
CA SER A 237 10.28 -15.34 9.41
C SER A 237 9.23 -16.08 10.23
N THR A 238 9.68 -16.69 11.33
CA THR A 238 8.80 -17.12 12.42
C THR A 238 8.74 -15.99 13.43
N ASN A 239 7.57 -15.63 13.93
CA ASN A 239 7.47 -14.62 14.97
C ASN A 239 6.60 -15.13 16.12
N GLN A 240 7.15 -15.13 17.31
CA GLN A 240 6.41 -15.23 18.55
C GLN A 240 6.22 -13.82 19.10
N THR A 241 5.01 -13.31 19.06
CA THR A 241 4.74 -11.92 19.42
C THR A 241 3.79 -11.82 20.60
N ARG A 242 3.95 -10.76 21.38
CA ARG A 242 3.02 -10.34 22.40
C ARG A 242 2.51 -8.94 22.06
N GLN A 243 1.20 -8.78 22.00
CA GLN A 243 0.58 -7.47 21.80
C GLN A 243 0.22 -6.84 23.15
N GLY A 244 0.55 -5.57 23.27
CA GLY A 244 0.08 -4.68 24.34
C GLY A 244 -0.81 -3.60 23.72
N TYR A 245 -1.75 -3.09 24.51
CA TYR A 245 -2.65 -2.03 24.09
C TYR A 245 -2.47 -0.82 25.00
N HIS A 246 -2.38 0.36 24.40
CA HIS A 246 -2.28 1.63 25.11
C HIS A 246 -3.57 2.43 24.99
N ILE A 247 -3.93 3.15 26.06
CA ILE A 247 -5.06 4.09 26.06
C ILE A 247 -4.55 5.50 25.70
N VAL A 248 -3.55 5.59 24.85
CA VAL A 248 -2.99 6.87 24.42
C VAL A 248 -3.37 7.14 22.96
N GLU A 249 -3.53 8.41 22.64
CA GLU A 249 -4.05 8.85 21.35
C GLU A 249 -3.19 8.40 20.18
N LYS A 250 -1.87 8.36 20.36
CA LYS A 250 -0.91 8.19 19.28
C LYS A 250 -0.37 6.77 19.12
N GLU A 251 -0.21 6.05 20.22
CA GLU A 251 0.37 4.70 20.25
C GLU A 251 -0.64 3.72 20.82
N ARG A 252 -1.44 3.07 19.98
CA ARG A 252 -2.53 2.20 20.46
C ARG A 252 -2.12 0.75 20.63
N ILE A 253 -1.18 0.31 19.84
CA ILE A 253 -0.76 -1.10 19.82
C ILE A 253 0.76 -1.16 19.89
N GLU A 254 1.26 -1.90 20.88
CA GLU A 254 2.65 -2.30 20.98
C GLU A 254 2.77 -3.77 20.59
N VAL A 255 3.69 -4.10 19.70
CA VAL A 255 3.97 -5.48 19.31
C VAL A 255 5.41 -5.79 19.68
N LYS A 256 5.57 -6.65 20.67
CA LYS A 256 6.89 -7.12 21.14
C LYS A 256 7.20 -8.44 20.44
N ASP A 257 8.38 -8.55 19.89
CA ASP A 257 8.90 -9.81 19.35
C ASP A 257 9.62 -10.59 20.48
N LEU A 258 9.08 -11.76 20.82
CA LEU A 258 9.67 -12.60 21.86
C LEU A 258 10.79 -13.47 21.29
N SER A 259 10.64 -13.89 20.05
CA SER A 259 11.63 -14.59 19.25
C SER A 259 11.20 -14.58 17.78
N SER A 260 12.16 -14.52 16.90
CA SER A 260 11.94 -14.70 15.45
C SER A 260 13.19 -15.26 14.79
N ASP A 261 12.98 -16.13 13.80
CA ASP A 261 14.01 -16.76 12.98
C ASP A 261 13.66 -16.59 11.51
N VAL A 262 14.66 -16.50 10.64
CA VAL A 262 14.52 -16.38 9.20
C VAL A 262 14.83 -17.71 8.51
N PHE A 263 14.04 -18.06 7.52
CA PHE A 263 14.27 -19.25 6.70
C PHE A 263 13.73 -19.06 5.29
N VAL A 264 14.13 -19.94 4.37
CA VAL A 264 13.64 -19.99 3.00
C VAL A 264 12.83 -21.27 2.78
N TYR A 265 11.71 -21.16 2.11
CA TYR A 265 10.84 -22.28 1.77
C TYR A 265 10.84 -22.54 0.27
N ASN A 266 10.92 -23.82 -0.12
CA ASN A 266 10.79 -24.28 -1.50
C ASN A 266 9.39 -24.89 -1.69
N PRO A 267 8.47 -24.21 -2.39
CA PRO A 267 7.11 -24.72 -2.62
C PRO A 267 7.06 -26.01 -3.45
N ALA A 268 8.02 -26.25 -4.33
CA ALA A 268 8.01 -27.44 -5.19
C ALA A 268 8.36 -28.74 -4.45
N THR A 269 9.15 -28.66 -3.38
CA THR A 269 9.61 -29.81 -2.59
C THR A 269 9.07 -29.80 -1.16
N HIS A 270 8.36 -28.75 -0.76
CA HIS A 270 7.88 -28.49 0.59
C HIS A 270 9.01 -28.46 1.64
N GLU A 271 10.21 -28.07 1.21
CA GLU A 271 11.39 -28.02 2.04
C GLU A 271 11.59 -26.63 2.66
N ILE A 272 11.89 -26.62 3.95
CA ILE A 272 12.39 -25.49 4.70
C ILE A 272 13.92 -25.56 4.67
N ILE A 273 14.56 -24.48 4.28
CA ILE A 273 16.00 -24.32 4.18
C ILE A 273 16.39 -23.38 5.33
N GLU A 274 17.04 -23.97 6.32
CA GLU A 274 17.50 -23.31 7.54
C GLU A 274 19.01 -23.10 7.52
N ASP A 275 19.49 -22.18 8.36
CA ASP A 275 20.90 -21.98 8.63
C ASP A 275 21.11 -21.46 10.05
N SER A 276 22.13 -21.96 10.74
CA SER A 276 22.45 -21.55 12.10
C SER A 276 22.82 -20.06 12.25
N LEU A 277 23.19 -19.39 11.15
CA LEU A 277 23.42 -17.94 11.10
C LEU A 277 22.15 -17.11 11.11
N LEU A 278 20.99 -17.74 10.82
CA LEU A 278 19.65 -17.11 10.74
C LEU A 278 18.69 -17.61 11.82
N GLN A 279 19.19 -18.45 12.75
CA GLN A 279 18.44 -19.05 13.84
C GLN A 279 19.29 -19.06 15.09
N THR A 280 19.59 -17.88 15.59
CA THR A 280 20.50 -17.72 16.73
C THR A 280 19.75 -17.58 18.04
N LYS A 281 20.24 -18.16 19.12
CA LYS A 281 19.54 -18.17 20.42
C LYS A 281 19.43 -16.80 21.08
N ASP A 282 20.40 -15.92 20.80
CA ASP A 282 20.54 -14.63 21.48
C ASP A 282 20.04 -13.46 20.63
N TRP A 283 19.59 -13.73 19.42
CA TRP A 283 19.13 -12.72 18.48
C TRP A 283 17.78 -13.09 17.89
N SER A 284 17.05 -12.11 17.47
CA SER A 284 15.84 -12.23 16.65
C SER A 284 16.17 -11.82 15.23
N GLU A 285 15.85 -12.67 14.26
CA GLU A 285 15.97 -12.42 12.83
C GLU A 285 14.57 -12.28 12.22
N ASN A 286 14.34 -11.21 11.45
CA ASN A 286 13.00 -10.87 11.00
C ASN A 286 12.97 -10.22 9.60
N SER A 287 11.80 -10.20 8.98
CA SER A 287 11.51 -9.45 7.74
C SER A 287 12.51 -9.72 6.59
N PRO A 288 12.70 -10.98 6.18
CA PRO A 288 13.63 -11.31 5.12
C PRO A 288 13.14 -10.80 3.76
N VAL A 289 14.07 -10.32 2.92
CA VAL A 289 13.79 -9.89 1.55
C VAL A 289 14.95 -10.26 0.62
N PHE A 290 14.66 -10.78 -0.56
CA PHE A 290 15.70 -11.09 -1.54
C PHE A 290 16.12 -9.85 -2.33
N SER A 291 17.40 -9.80 -2.71
CA SER A 291 17.87 -8.89 -3.74
C SER A 291 17.20 -9.18 -5.09
N PRO A 292 17.14 -8.20 -6.01
CA PRO A 292 16.51 -8.39 -7.32
C PRO A 292 17.16 -9.46 -8.20
N ASP A 293 18.45 -9.76 -7.98
CA ASP A 293 19.16 -10.86 -8.64
C ASP A 293 19.03 -12.21 -7.92
N GLY A 294 18.40 -12.21 -6.74
CA GLY A 294 18.16 -13.39 -5.93
C GLY A 294 19.40 -13.98 -5.22
N LYS A 295 20.55 -13.31 -5.27
CA LYS A 295 21.81 -13.83 -4.72
C LYS A 295 22.11 -13.34 -3.31
N THR A 296 21.30 -12.47 -2.77
CA THR A 296 21.44 -11.94 -1.41
C THR A 296 20.10 -11.98 -0.71
N LEU A 297 20.09 -12.42 0.53
CA LEU A 297 18.97 -12.28 1.45
C LEU A 297 19.31 -11.15 2.43
N TYR A 298 18.51 -10.08 2.41
CA TYR A 298 18.52 -9.04 3.43
C TYR A 298 17.52 -9.42 4.52
N TYR A 299 17.82 -9.06 5.76
CA TYR A 299 16.92 -9.25 6.89
C TYR A 299 17.27 -8.28 8.02
N ILE A 300 16.41 -8.13 8.99
CA ILE A 300 16.69 -7.33 10.17
C ILE A 300 17.00 -8.25 11.36
N THR A 301 17.90 -7.81 12.24
CA THR A 301 18.23 -8.58 13.43
C THR A 301 18.47 -7.68 14.64
N CYS A 302 18.04 -8.13 15.82
CA CYS A 302 18.33 -7.48 17.08
C CYS A 302 18.71 -8.50 18.14
N LYS A 303 19.52 -8.05 19.12
CA LYS A 303 19.82 -8.86 20.30
C LYS A 303 18.56 -9.00 21.15
N GLN A 304 18.18 -10.23 21.44
CA GLN A 304 17.02 -10.52 22.29
C GLN A 304 17.18 -9.90 23.69
N GLN A 305 16.10 -9.33 24.19
CA GLN A 305 16.07 -8.81 25.54
C GLN A 305 15.57 -9.90 26.49
N SER A 306 16.36 -10.22 27.50
CA SER A 306 16.00 -11.21 28.53
C SER A 306 14.81 -10.77 29.41
N ASP A 307 14.51 -9.48 29.42
CA ASP A 307 13.47 -8.86 30.22
C ASP A 307 12.46 -8.13 29.32
N GLN A 308 11.21 -8.60 29.30
CA GLN A 308 10.12 -7.99 28.55
C GLN A 308 9.79 -6.55 28.96
N VAL A 309 10.31 -6.07 30.09
CA VAL A 309 10.19 -4.68 30.54
C VAL A 309 11.06 -3.75 29.68
N ARG A 310 12.15 -4.29 29.12
CA ARG A 310 13.11 -3.53 28.29
C ARG A 310 12.81 -3.56 26.79
N PHE A 311 11.56 -3.79 26.40
CA PHE A 311 11.21 -3.86 24.96
C PHE A 311 11.60 -2.62 24.16
N LYS A 312 11.77 -1.45 24.80
CA LYS A 312 12.28 -0.23 24.16
C LYS A 312 13.77 -0.27 23.83
N ASP A 313 14.49 -1.27 24.36
CA ASP A 313 15.89 -1.51 24.03
C ASP A 313 16.04 -2.44 22.82
N GLU A 314 14.94 -3.04 22.31
CA GLU A 314 14.93 -3.81 21.08
C GLU A 314 15.16 -2.89 19.88
N LYS A 315 16.34 -2.99 19.27
CA LYS A 315 16.74 -2.19 18.12
C LYS A 315 17.35 -3.09 17.05
N TYR A 316 16.76 -3.05 15.88
CA TYR A 316 17.13 -3.88 14.75
C TYR A 316 18.12 -3.17 13.82
N ASN A 317 19.14 -3.92 13.38
CA ASN A 317 20.02 -3.56 12.27
C ASN A 317 19.58 -4.25 10.99
N LEU A 318 20.00 -3.73 9.83
CA LEU A 318 19.86 -4.40 8.54
C LEU A 318 21.11 -5.23 8.28
N CYS A 319 20.91 -6.52 8.06
CA CYS A 319 21.95 -7.47 7.73
C CYS A 319 21.71 -8.11 6.34
N LYS A 320 22.74 -8.76 5.82
CA LYS A 320 22.69 -9.52 4.57
C LYS A 320 23.50 -10.81 4.67
N ILE A 321 23.05 -11.82 3.97
CA ILE A 321 23.76 -13.09 3.74
C ILE A 321 23.65 -13.47 2.26
N ALA A 322 24.68 -14.08 1.69
CA ALA A 322 24.62 -14.60 0.33
C ALA A 322 23.64 -15.78 0.25
N PHE A 323 22.99 -15.93 -0.89
CA PHE A 323 22.12 -17.06 -1.21
C PHE A 323 22.44 -17.62 -2.58
N ASP A 324 22.68 -18.92 -2.69
CA ASP A 324 22.83 -19.63 -3.97
C ASP A 324 21.49 -20.21 -4.40
N PRO A 325 20.78 -19.58 -5.37
CA PRO A 325 19.46 -20.04 -5.76
C PRO A 325 19.45 -21.36 -6.54
N ASP A 326 20.60 -21.80 -7.08
CA ASP A 326 20.69 -23.07 -7.80
C ASP A 326 20.81 -24.24 -6.84
N LYS A 327 21.57 -24.05 -5.76
CA LYS A 327 21.72 -25.06 -4.70
C LYS A 327 20.67 -24.89 -3.60
N GLY A 328 20.09 -23.70 -3.44
CA GLY A 328 19.23 -23.36 -2.30
C GLY A 328 20.03 -23.40 -0.98
N THR A 329 21.19 -22.74 -0.93
CA THR A 329 22.06 -22.71 0.25
C THR A 329 22.45 -21.27 0.57
N TYR A 330 22.74 -21.02 1.84
CA TYR A 330 23.26 -19.72 2.29
C TYR A 330 24.79 -19.68 2.19
N GLY A 331 25.34 -18.46 2.23
CA GLY A 331 26.76 -18.24 2.44
C GLY A 331 27.15 -18.46 3.91
N ASP A 332 28.43 -18.40 4.18
CA ASP A 332 29.06 -18.69 5.49
C ASP A 332 29.29 -17.43 6.33
N HIS A 333 28.84 -16.26 5.88
CA HIS A 333 29.10 -14.98 6.53
C HIS A 333 27.88 -14.04 6.48
N VAL A 334 27.66 -13.34 7.58
CA VAL A 334 26.64 -12.29 7.72
C VAL A 334 27.32 -10.93 7.84
N ASP A 335 26.93 -9.99 6.97
CA ASP A 335 27.36 -8.61 7.04
C ASP A 335 26.26 -7.69 7.59
N THR A 336 26.63 -6.74 8.44
CA THR A 336 25.76 -5.62 8.78
C THR A 336 25.81 -4.59 7.66
N LEU A 337 24.70 -4.44 6.94
CA LEU A 337 24.58 -3.49 5.83
C LEU A 337 24.27 -2.07 6.32
N PHE A 338 23.45 -1.94 7.37
CA PHE A 338 23.13 -0.65 7.98
C PHE A 338 22.97 -0.82 9.50
N ASN A 339 23.75 -0.05 10.26
CA ASN A 339 23.78 -0.11 11.73
C ASN A 339 22.88 0.99 12.33
N ALA A 340 21.57 0.72 12.42
CA ALA A 340 20.59 1.64 13.03
C ALA A 340 20.78 1.74 14.56
N VAL A 341 21.28 0.68 15.21
CA VAL A 341 21.55 0.65 16.65
C VAL A 341 22.59 1.71 17.05
N ALA A 342 23.60 1.93 16.22
CA ALA A 342 24.59 3.00 16.44
C ALA A 342 23.98 4.40 16.39
N MET A 343 22.82 4.57 15.74
CA MET A 343 22.05 5.81 15.69
C MET A 343 21.04 5.92 16.84
N GLY A 344 20.96 4.91 17.72
CA GLY A 344 19.91 4.81 18.73
C GLY A 344 18.53 4.48 18.19
N LYS A 345 18.44 4.00 16.93
CA LYS A 345 17.22 3.68 16.21
C LYS A 345 17.08 2.18 15.94
N SER A 346 15.90 1.81 15.50
CA SER A 346 15.55 0.47 15.04
C SER A 346 15.13 0.53 13.58
N LEU A 347 15.62 -0.41 12.77
CA LEU A 347 15.29 -0.52 11.35
C LEU A 347 14.22 -1.58 11.15
N THR A 348 13.24 -1.27 10.30
CA THR A 348 12.18 -2.21 9.93
C THR A 348 11.80 -2.07 8.46
N TRP A 349 11.08 -3.07 7.95
CA TRP A 349 10.45 -3.08 6.62
C TRP A 349 11.41 -2.79 5.47
N PRO A 350 12.54 -3.54 5.33
CA PRO A 350 13.44 -3.34 4.19
C PRO A 350 12.76 -3.75 2.88
N ARG A 351 12.96 -2.96 1.81
CA ARG A 351 12.45 -3.26 0.46
C ARG A 351 13.46 -2.79 -0.57
N PRO A 352 14.17 -3.70 -1.26
CA PRO A 352 15.06 -3.33 -2.35
C PRO A 352 14.25 -2.89 -3.58
N SER A 353 14.74 -1.90 -4.31
CA SER A 353 14.21 -1.54 -5.63
C SER A 353 14.50 -2.65 -6.64
N TYR A 354 13.62 -2.88 -7.60
CA TYR A 354 13.77 -3.99 -8.56
C TYR A 354 14.96 -3.81 -9.52
N ASP A 355 15.47 -2.59 -9.68
CA ASP A 355 16.70 -2.29 -10.43
C ASP A 355 18.00 -2.53 -9.61
N GLY A 356 17.88 -2.83 -8.32
CA GLY A 356 18.98 -3.14 -7.42
C GLY A 356 19.84 -1.95 -7.00
N LYS A 357 19.42 -0.71 -7.29
CA LYS A 357 20.18 0.49 -6.92
C LYS A 357 19.95 0.91 -5.48
N TYR A 358 18.73 0.74 -4.99
CA TYR A 358 18.28 1.28 -3.72
C TYR A 358 17.64 0.22 -2.82
N LEU A 359 17.64 0.50 -1.53
CA LEU A 359 16.85 -0.21 -0.54
C LEU A 359 16.12 0.82 0.32
N LEU A 360 14.79 0.77 0.31
CA LEU A 360 13.94 1.53 1.23
C LEU A 360 13.82 0.78 2.54
N PHE A 361 13.78 1.53 3.65
CA PHE A 361 13.48 0.99 4.97
C PHE A 361 12.84 2.06 5.84
N THR A 362 12.25 1.67 6.96
CA THR A 362 11.70 2.59 7.96
C THR A 362 12.59 2.59 9.20
N LEU A 363 12.91 3.76 9.76
CA LEU A 363 13.51 3.92 11.07
C LEU A 363 12.46 4.31 12.10
N ILE A 364 12.55 3.70 13.27
CA ILE A 364 11.75 3.95 14.46
C ILE A 364 12.64 3.98 15.70
N ASP A 365 12.09 4.36 16.85
CA ASP A 365 12.88 4.44 18.07
C ASP A 365 13.24 3.05 18.63
N TYR A 366 12.36 2.06 18.52
CA TYR A 366 12.56 0.69 19.01
C TYR A 366 11.59 -0.29 18.35
N GLY A 367 11.85 -1.59 18.48
CA GLY A 367 11.02 -2.66 17.96
C GLY A 367 11.04 -2.74 16.42
N TYR A 368 10.04 -3.39 15.85
CA TYR A 368 9.93 -3.59 14.38
C TYR A 368 8.55 -3.23 13.81
N PHE A 369 7.55 -2.95 14.65
CA PHE A 369 6.17 -2.70 14.23
C PHE A 369 5.89 -1.21 14.08
N SER A 370 6.30 -0.64 12.97
CA SER A 370 6.47 0.80 12.75
C SER A 370 5.18 1.62 12.65
N ILE A 371 4.06 1.03 12.23
CA ILE A 371 2.88 1.83 11.84
C ILE A 371 2.23 2.60 13.01
N TRP A 372 2.50 2.19 14.26
CA TRP A 372 2.01 2.88 15.45
C TRP A 372 3.06 3.79 16.11
N HIS A 373 4.27 3.84 15.57
CA HIS A 373 5.32 4.76 15.99
C HIS A 373 5.16 6.08 15.22
N GLU A 374 4.74 7.14 15.90
CA GLU A 374 4.51 8.45 15.28
C GLU A 374 5.77 8.98 14.59
N GLU A 375 6.93 8.68 15.16
CA GLU A 375 8.25 9.08 14.68
C GLU A 375 8.78 8.22 13.52
N SER A 376 7.99 7.25 13.02
CA SER A 376 8.46 6.38 11.94
C SER A 376 8.69 7.16 10.64
N GLU A 377 9.92 7.04 10.11
CA GLU A 377 10.38 7.74 8.91
C GLU A 377 10.91 6.77 7.88
N GLN A 378 10.65 7.03 6.62
CA GLN A 378 11.24 6.29 5.50
C GLN A 378 12.61 6.83 5.14
N TRP A 379 13.54 5.90 4.91
CA TRP A 379 14.93 6.15 4.54
C TRP A 379 15.29 5.40 3.26
N LEU A 380 16.21 5.95 2.49
CA LEU A 380 16.77 5.37 1.28
C LEU A 380 18.24 5.05 1.48
N LEU A 381 18.62 3.80 1.26
CA LEU A 381 20.01 3.35 1.19
C LEU A 381 20.37 3.14 -0.29
N ASN A 382 21.44 3.78 -0.73
CA ASN A 382 22.06 3.48 -2.01
C ASN A 382 22.94 2.23 -1.86
N LEU A 383 22.57 1.13 -2.50
CA LEU A 383 23.29 -0.15 -2.36
C LEU A 383 24.68 -0.17 -3.00
N GLN A 384 24.97 0.78 -3.90
CA GLN A 384 26.30 0.88 -4.55
C GLN A 384 27.29 1.70 -3.71
N THR A 385 26.80 2.81 -3.11
CA THR A 385 27.68 3.71 -2.33
C THR A 385 27.67 3.44 -0.82
N GLY A 386 26.63 2.75 -0.32
CA GLY A 386 26.40 2.56 1.11
C GLY A 386 25.84 3.80 1.82
N GLU A 387 25.58 4.89 1.10
CA GLU A 387 25.02 6.10 1.69
C GLU A 387 23.52 5.96 1.95
N ALA A 388 23.08 6.37 3.13
CA ALA A 388 21.68 6.39 3.51
C ALA A 388 21.21 7.80 3.87
N ARG A 389 19.95 8.12 3.55
CA ARG A 389 19.34 9.41 3.86
C ARG A 389 17.87 9.29 4.22
N PRO A 390 17.34 10.19 5.08
CA PRO A 390 15.90 10.30 5.28
C PRO A 390 15.22 10.84 4.02
N LEU A 391 14.00 10.39 3.76
CA LEU A 391 13.19 10.83 2.63
C LEU A 391 12.29 12.00 3.03
N LYS A 392 12.89 13.17 3.25
CA LYS A 392 12.18 14.38 3.68
C LYS A 392 11.06 14.80 2.71
N GLU A 393 11.18 14.40 1.45
CA GLU A 393 10.22 14.69 0.38
C GLU A 393 8.89 13.96 0.58
N ILE A 394 8.92 12.80 1.24
CA ILE A 394 7.74 11.95 1.45
C ILE A 394 7.38 11.74 2.92
N ASN A 395 8.31 11.96 3.85
CA ASN A 395 8.03 11.83 5.27
C ASN A 395 7.13 12.96 5.78
N SER A 396 6.35 12.66 6.79
CA SER A 396 5.44 13.57 7.49
C SER A 396 5.75 13.61 9.00
N PRO A 397 5.14 14.51 9.78
CA PRO A 397 5.23 14.47 11.24
C PRO A 397 4.49 13.29 11.90
N ARG A 398 3.94 12.39 11.12
CA ARG A 398 3.20 11.20 11.57
C ARG A 398 3.82 9.95 10.98
N ALA A 399 3.35 8.78 11.43
CA ALA A 399 3.88 7.50 10.98
C ALA A 399 3.80 7.32 9.45
N ASP A 400 4.96 7.10 8.84
CA ASP A 400 5.13 6.75 7.42
C ASP A 400 5.86 5.41 7.32
N SER A 401 5.23 4.38 6.71
CA SER A 401 5.77 3.02 6.71
C SER A 401 5.15 2.12 5.61
N TYR A 402 5.48 0.83 5.65
CA TYR A 402 4.93 -0.22 4.77
C TYR A 402 5.00 0.11 3.29
N HIS A 403 6.16 0.60 2.85
CA HIS A 403 6.41 0.93 1.46
C HIS A 403 6.71 -0.29 0.60
N ASN A 404 6.35 -0.22 -0.68
CA ASN A 404 6.78 -1.16 -1.72
C ASN A 404 7.07 -0.42 -3.03
N TRP A 405 7.96 -1.00 -3.84
CA TRP A 405 8.33 -0.51 -5.16
C TRP A 405 7.42 -1.10 -6.25
N ASN A 406 7.17 -0.32 -7.29
CA ASN A 406 6.68 -0.87 -8.54
C ASN A 406 7.81 -1.53 -9.34
N VAL A 407 7.46 -2.35 -10.35
CA VAL A 407 8.41 -3.23 -11.04
C VAL A 407 9.54 -2.47 -11.78
N ASN A 408 9.29 -1.24 -12.25
CA ASN A 408 10.31 -0.43 -12.92
C ASN A 408 11.09 0.50 -11.97
N SER A 409 10.84 0.44 -10.66
CA SER A 409 11.53 1.22 -9.61
C SER A 409 11.35 2.73 -9.68
N HIS A 410 10.33 3.23 -10.40
CA HIS A 410 10.04 4.65 -10.53
C HIS A 410 8.84 5.13 -9.70
N TRP A 411 8.17 4.19 -9.02
CA TRP A 411 7.06 4.47 -8.14
C TRP A 411 7.17 3.69 -6.86
N ILE A 412 6.70 4.31 -5.78
CA ILE A 412 6.44 3.62 -4.52
C ILE A 412 4.99 3.81 -4.10
N VAL A 413 4.46 2.82 -3.40
CA VAL A 413 3.25 2.92 -2.60
C VAL A 413 3.61 2.72 -1.14
N PHE A 414 3.01 3.47 -0.23
CA PHE A 414 3.26 3.35 1.19
C PHE A 414 2.04 3.76 2.01
N THR A 415 2.05 3.48 3.30
CA THR A 415 1.02 3.93 4.22
C THR A 415 1.50 5.10 5.06
N SER A 416 0.59 6.04 5.31
CA SER A 416 0.85 7.21 6.13
C SER A 416 -0.35 7.53 7.01
N ARG A 417 -0.08 8.01 8.22
CA ARG A 417 -1.08 8.54 9.16
C ARG A 417 -1.15 10.06 9.15
N ARG A 418 -0.57 10.71 8.15
CA ARG A 418 -0.47 12.17 8.06
C ARG A 418 -1.80 12.90 8.03
N ASP A 419 -2.88 12.21 7.63
CA ASP A 419 -4.20 12.80 7.48
C ASP A 419 -4.82 13.14 8.86
N ASP A 420 -4.95 12.15 9.73
CA ASP A 420 -5.62 12.29 11.03
C ASP A 420 -4.82 11.76 12.23
N GLY A 421 -3.69 11.13 11.98
CA GLY A 421 -2.85 10.48 13.01
C GLY A 421 -3.37 9.13 13.50
N LEU A 422 -4.57 8.70 13.07
CA LEU A 422 -5.21 7.46 13.53
C LEU A 422 -5.26 6.41 12.42
N TYR A 423 -5.80 6.77 11.27
CA TYR A 423 -5.95 5.83 10.15
C TYR A 423 -4.78 5.93 9.19
N SER A 424 -4.15 4.79 8.87
CA SER A 424 -3.19 4.75 7.78
C SER A 424 -3.91 4.77 6.43
N ARG A 425 -3.49 5.68 5.54
CA ARG A 425 -4.01 5.84 4.18
C ARG A 425 -2.90 5.49 3.19
N LEU A 426 -3.26 5.13 1.95
CA LEU A 426 -2.30 4.83 0.89
C LEU A 426 -1.84 6.10 0.20
N TYR A 427 -0.54 6.23 0.04
CA TYR A 427 0.12 7.30 -0.68
C TYR A 427 1.07 6.75 -1.73
N PHE A 428 1.24 7.51 -2.80
CA PHE A 428 2.13 7.18 -3.92
C PHE A 428 3.12 8.32 -4.14
N ALA A 429 4.35 7.99 -4.51
CA ALA A 429 5.34 8.97 -4.92
C ALA A 429 6.14 8.46 -6.12
N SER A 430 6.47 9.37 -7.05
CA SER A 430 7.39 9.07 -8.15
C SER A 430 8.83 9.21 -7.69
N VAL A 431 9.69 8.41 -8.30
CA VAL A 431 11.14 8.38 -8.04
C VAL A 431 11.88 8.53 -9.35
N ASP A 432 12.84 9.44 -9.44
CA ASP A 432 13.68 9.59 -10.63
C ASP A 432 14.92 8.68 -10.59
N ASP A 433 15.67 8.64 -11.71
CA ASP A 433 16.90 7.83 -11.84
C ASP A 433 18.00 8.16 -10.81
N LYS A 434 17.89 9.29 -10.12
CA LYS A 434 18.83 9.75 -9.07
C LYS A 434 18.32 9.48 -7.66
N GLY A 435 17.19 8.76 -7.51
CA GLY A 435 16.60 8.47 -6.22
C GLY A 435 15.95 9.69 -5.55
N ARG A 436 15.51 10.71 -6.30
CA ARG A 436 14.77 11.85 -5.77
C ARG A 436 13.28 11.57 -5.86
N PHE A 437 12.59 11.81 -4.77
CA PHE A 437 11.16 11.57 -4.64
C PHE A 437 10.36 12.84 -4.87
N THR A 438 9.17 12.69 -5.40
CA THR A 438 8.20 13.79 -5.54
C THR A 438 7.28 13.84 -4.32
N LYS A 439 6.57 14.97 -4.13
CA LYS A 439 5.51 15.08 -3.13
C LYS A 439 4.51 13.92 -3.30
N PRO A 440 4.19 13.17 -2.24
CA PRO A 440 3.26 12.05 -2.34
C PRO A 440 1.82 12.53 -2.52
N PHE A 441 1.00 11.71 -3.20
CA PHE A 441 -0.43 11.92 -3.30
C PHE A 441 -1.20 10.74 -2.70
N MET A 442 -2.33 11.03 -2.07
CA MET A 442 -3.24 10.03 -1.51
C MET A 442 -3.97 9.28 -2.62
N LEU A 443 -4.25 7.98 -2.42
CA LEU A 443 -5.03 7.14 -3.35
C LEU A 443 -6.33 7.85 -3.75
N PRO A 444 -6.57 8.11 -5.04
CA PRO A 444 -7.76 8.80 -5.50
C PRO A 444 -9.05 8.03 -5.20
N GLN A 445 -10.10 8.74 -4.81
CA GLN A 445 -11.44 8.21 -4.58
C GLN A 445 -12.47 9.02 -5.37
N ARG A 446 -13.63 8.39 -5.71
CA ARG A 446 -14.69 9.10 -6.43
C ARG A 446 -15.24 10.26 -5.59
N HIS A 447 -15.57 9.99 -4.32
CA HIS A 447 -16.05 10.95 -3.33
C HIS A 447 -15.02 11.00 -2.18
N PRO A 448 -13.89 11.71 -2.33
CA PRO A 448 -12.75 11.51 -1.43
C PRO A 448 -13.06 11.87 0.02
N LYS A 449 -13.73 13.00 0.28
CA LYS A 449 -14.03 13.41 1.66
C LYS A 449 -15.01 12.45 2.32
N GLU A 450 -16.11 12.11 1.67
CA GLU A 450 -17.08 11.13 2.16
C GLU A 450 -16.42 9.78 2.42
N TYR A 451 -15.65 9.26 1.45
CA TYR A 451 -14.98 7.96 1.57
C TYR A 451 -14.03 7.90 2.76
N TYR A 452 -13.18 8.92 2.95
CA TYR A 452 -12.18 8.91 4.01
C TYR A 452 -12.74 9.27 5.37
N ASP A 453 -13.75 10.14 5.46
CA ASP A 453 -14.44 10.49 6.71
C ASP A 453 -15.27 9.30 7.26
N GLU A 454 -15.89 8.53 6.37
CA GLU A 454 -16.71 7.37 6.75
C GLU A 454 -15.89 6.08 6.95
N SER A 455 -14.67 6.03 6.40
CA SER A 455 -13.85 4.83 6.47
C SER A 455 -13.22 4.67 7.85
N VAL A 456 -13.75 3.74 8.63
CA VAL A 456 -13.20 3.33 9.94
C VAL A 456 -12.06 2.30 9.84
N TYR A 457 -11.44 2.15 8.68
CA TYR A 457 -10.38 1.17 8.42
C TYR A 457 -9.06 1.83 8.08
N SER A 458 -7.98 1.22 8.56
CA SER A 458 -6.60 1.47 8.11
C SER A 458 -6.24 0.57 6.94
N PHE A 459 -5.41 1.08 6.04
CA PHE A 459 -4.77 0.34 4.96
C PHE A 459 -3.37 -0.06 5.39
N ASN A 460 -3.03 -1.33 5.31
CA ASN A 460 -1.71 -1.83 5.72
C ASN A 460 -1.06 -2.63 4.60
N THR A 461 0.26 -2.63 4.61
CA THR A 461 1.10 -3.47 3.74
C THR A 461 0.70 -3.45 2.27
N PRO A 462 0.62 -2.26 1.63
CA PRO A 462 0.27 -2.20 0.22
C PRO A 462 1.34 -2.87 -0.64
N ASP A 463 0.91 -3.55 -1.70
CA ASP A 463 1.78 -4.15 -2.71
C ASP A 463 1.23 -3.86 -4.10
N PHE A 464 2.10 -3.55 -5.05
CA PHE A 464 1.68 -3.39 -6.44
C PHE A 464 1.34 -4.74 -7.07
N THR A 465 0.40 -4.74 -8.00
CA THR A 465 0.03 -5.93 -8.75
C THR A 465 -0.18 -5.61 -10.23
N LYS A 466 0.51 -6.36 -11.09
CA LYS A 466 0.45 -6.15 -12.55
C LYS A 466 -0.91 -6.50 -13.17
N GLN A 467 -1.71 -7.28 -12.45
CA GLN A 467 -3.06 -7.68 -12.86
C GLN A 467 -3.90 -8.04 -11.63
N LYS A 468 -5.19 -8.18 -11.84
CA LYS A 468 -6.13 -8.60 -10.80
C LYS A 468 -5.74 -9.95 -10.21
N VAL A 469 -5.72 -10.04 -8.87
CA VAL A 469 -5.56 -11.31 -8.15
C VAL A 469 -6.81 -12.15 -8.37
N VAL A 470 -6.65 -13.28 -9.05
CA VAL A 470 -7.75 -14.25 -9.24
C VAL A 470 -7.78 -15.18 -8.03
N PHE A 471 -8.80 -15.02 -7.19
CA PHE A 471 -8.92 -15.78 -5.95
C PHE A 471 -10.36 -16.22 -5.71
N ARG A 472 -10.55 -17.52 -5.49
CA ARG A 472 -11.87 -18.12 -5.22
C ARG A 472 -12.10 -18.17 -3.72
N ALA A 473 -12.56 -17.07 -3.15
CA ALA A 473 -12.64 -16.86 -1.72
C ALA A 473 -13.51 -17.90 -0.98
N ARG A 474 -14.67 -18.31 -1.54
CA ARG A 474 -15.55 -19.33 -0.92
C ARG A 474 -14.90 -20.71 -0.87
N GLU A 475 -14.20 -21.12 -1.93
CA GLU A 475 -13.45 -22.38 -1.96
C GLU A 475 -12.32 -22.34 -0.92
N ALA A 476 -11.56 -21.24 -0.89
CA ALA A 476 -10.49 -21.01 0.06
C ALA A 476 -10.98 -21.06 1.52
N ALA A 477 -12.14 -20.48 1.82
CA ALA A 477 -12.76 -20.55 3.15
C ALA A 477 -13.08 -22.00 3.55
N SER A 478 -13.67 -22.79 2.64
CA SER A 478 -13.97 -24.20 2.90
C SER A 478 -12.70 -25.03 3.10
N GLU A 479 -11.65 -24.74 2.32
CA GLU A 479 -10.36 -25.43 2.45
C GLU A 479 -9.68 -25.13 3.78
N VAL A 480 -9.62 -23.87 4.21
CA VAL A 480 -8.96 -23.50 5.45
C VAL A 480 -9.68 -24.07 6.68
N ILE A 481 -11.02 -24.09 6.67
CA ILE A 481 -11.83 -24.68 7.74
C ILE A 481 -11.66 -26.21 7.80
N SER A 482 -11.40 -26.88 6.67
CA SER A 482 -11.22 -28.34 6.64
C SER A 482 -9.99 -28.82 7.40
N ASP A 483 -9.09 -27.91 7.79
CA ASP A 483 -7.82 -28.17 8.45
C ASP A 483 -6.89 -29.16 7.72
N LYS A 484 -7.14 -29.37 6.44
CA LYS A 484 -6.20 -30.09 5.58
C LYS A 484 -4.99 -29.20 5.32
N ARG A 485 -3.83 -29.65 5.78
CA ARG A 485 -2.56 -28.92 5.67
C ARG A 485 -1.51 -29.73 4.95
N VAL A 486 -0.76 -29.06 4.10
CA VAL A 486 0.46 -29.64 3.52
C VAL A 486 1.55 -29.55 4.59
N GLY A 487 2.18 -30.68 4.85
CA GLY A 487 3.32 -30.77 5.76
C GLY A 487 4.58 -30.17 5.13
N THR A 488 5.40 -29.57 5.94
CA THR A 488 6.74 -29.10 5.56
C THR A 488 7.80 -29.97 6.23
N LYS A 489 8.97 -30.09 5.59
CA LYS A 489 10.13 -30.81 6.15
C LYS A 489 11.35 -29.90 6.11
N VAL A 490 12.18 -30.00 7.12
CA VAL A 490 13.48 -29.32 7.10
C VAL A 490 14.42 -30.10 6.17
N ARG A 491 15.13 -29.35 5.33
CA ARG A 491 16.15 -29.90 4.46
C ARG A 491 17.34 -30.35 5.32
N PRO A 492 17.81 -31.60 5.14
CA PRO A 492 18.95 -32.12 5.90
C PRO A 492 20.25 -31.36 5.59
#